data_a3b937b147ee14310d5fc1844d92f976
#
_entry.id   a3b937b147ee14310d5fc1844d92f976
#
_cell.length_a   1.000
_cell.length_b   1.000
_cell.length_c   1.000
_cell.angle_alpha   90.00
_cell.angle_beta   90.00
_cell.angle_gamma   90.00
#
_symmetry.space_group_name_H-M   'P 1'
#
loop_
_entity.id
_entity.type
_entity.pdbx_description
1 polymer ?
#
loop_
_entity_poly.entity_id
_entity_poly.type
_entity_poly.pdbx_seq_one_letter_code
_entity_poly.pdbx_strand_id
1 'polypeptide(L)'
;MLQVAPTCPYIKKKTIEDIVKKLKNEQSDCVVTLKRIEHEHPYRAKELNKKTKVFKSFIKYMNVEKFISRQELPELYCTSGAIYGRTYDLLQKFKNKDFCLGKNPVGVVVDDIEATNIDRPIDFEFAKFLVKKIKK
;
A
#
# COMPACT_ATOMS: atom_id res chain seq x y z
N MET A 1 3.54 14.34 12.22
CA MET A 1 4.68 14.21 11.27
C MET A 1 4.19 13.57 9.98
N LEU A 2 4.67 14.04 8.82
CA LEU A 2 4.48 13.34 7.54
C LEU A 2 5.83 12.79 7.07
N GLN A 3 5.83 11.54 6.68
CA GLN A 3 6.93 10.89 5.98
C GLN A 3 6.47 10.65 4.55
N VAL A 4 7.14 11.28 3.59
CA VAL A 4 6.85 11.16 2.14
C VAL A 4 8.02 10.43 1.50
N ALA A 5 7.73 9.36 0.77
CA ALA A 5 8.75 8.58 0.10
C ALA A 5 9.26 9.34 -1.15
N PRO A 6 10.57 9.60 -1.28
CA PRO A 6 11.13 10.28 -2.45
C PRO A 6 11.03 9.43 -3.72
N THR A 7 10.84 8.13 -3.57
CA THR A 7 10.66 7.16 -4.65
C THR A 7 9.25 7.15 -5.26
N CYS A 8 8.30 7.93 -4.68
CA CYS A 8 6.93 8.06 -5.20
C CYS A 8 6.73 9.44 -5.84
N PRO A 9 7.05 9.62 -7.13
CA PRO A 9 7.15 10.93 -7.77
C PRO A 9 5.81 11.59 -8.12
N TYR A 10 4.70 10.87 -8.05
CA TYR A 10 3.38 11.34 -8.54
C TYR A 10 2.39 11.68 -7.44
N ILE A 11 2.86 11.89 -6.22
CA ILE A 11 2.01 12.26 -5.08
C ILE A 11 1.30 13.58 -5.36
N LYS A 12 -0.03 13.58 -5.22
CA LYS A 12 -0.87 14.75 -5.43
C LYS A 12 -0.94 15.63 -4.18
N LYS A 13 -0.97 16.94 -4.37
CA LYS A 13 -1.19 17.91 -3.29
C LYS A 13 -2.46 17.57 -2.49
N LYS A 14 -3.55 17.21 -3.17
CA LYS A 14 -4.82 16.83 -2.54
C LYS A 14 -4.65 15.67 -1.57
N THR A 15 -3.87 14.64 -1.92
CA THR A 15 -3.62 13.48 -1.04
C THR A 15 -2.90 13.89 0.23
N ILE A 16 -1.94 14.81 0.13
CA ILE A 16 -1.25 15.37 1.31
C ILE A 16 -2.23 16.12 2.20
N GLU A 17 -3.08 16.98 1.60
CA GLU A 17 -4.10 17.75 2.33
C GLU A 17 -5.10 16.83 3.04
N ASP A 18 -5.57 15.77 2.37
CA ASP A 18 -6.49 14.78 2.93
C ASP A 18 -5.87 14.04 4.13
N ILE A 19 -4.60 13.67 4.04
CA ILE A 19 -3.86 13.04 5.14
C ILE A 19 -3.75 13.99 6.34
N VAL A 20 -3.37 15.24 6.09
CA VAL A 20 -3.27 16.25 7.16
C VAL A 20 -4.61 16.48 7.85
N LYS A 21 -5.70 16.58 7.06
CA LYS A 21 -7.06 16.73 7.58
C LYS A 21 -7.47 15.55 8.46
N LYS A 22 -7.20 14.31 8.00
CA LYS A 22 -7.51 13.09 8.77
C LYS A 22 -6.67 12.97 10.05
N LEU A 23 -5.39 13.36 10.03
CA LEU A 23 -4.54 13.38 11.22
C LEU A 23 -4.97 14.40 12.28
N LYS A 24 -5.65 15.46 11.88
CA LYS A 24 -6.20 16.45 12.83
C LYS A 24 -7.45 15.92 13.54
N ASN A 25 -8.05 14.86 13.04
CA ASN A 25 -9.15 14.18 13.70
C ASN A 25 -8.60 13.37 14.88
N GLU A 26 -9.04 13.63 16.10
CA GLU A 26 -8.58 12.98 17.33
C GLU A 26 -8.73 11.45 17.36
N GLN A 27 -9.52 10.89 16.45
CA GLN A 27 -9.73 9.44 16.31
C GLN A 27 -8.64 8.72 15.50
N SER A 28 -7.68 9.44 14.93
CA SER A 28 -6.69 8.87 14.01
C SER A 28 -5.26 9.02 14.53
N ASP A 29 -4.61 7.91 14.86
CA ASP A 29 -3.20 7.87 15.30
C ASP A 29 -2.25 7.97 14.11
N CYS A 30 -2.63 7.35 13.00
CA CYS A 30 -1.84 7.24 11.79
C CYS A 30 -2.74 7.29 10.56
N VAL A 31 -2.27 7.96 9.51
CA VAL A 31 -2.91 7.95 8.19
C VAL A 31 -1.90 7.52 7.15
N VAL A 32 -2.24 6.51 6.36
CA VAL A 32 -1.35 5.95 5.33
C VAL A 32 -2.01 5.92 3.97
N THR A 33 -1.21 6.04 2.92
CA THR A 33 -1.71 5.83 1.56
C THR A 33 -1.85 4.36 1.27
N LEU A 34 -3.00 4.00 0.71
CA LEU A 34 -3.36 2.65 0.29
C LEU A 34 -3.58 2.60 -1.21
N LYS A 35 -3.24 1.47 -1.83
CA LYS A 35 -3.66 1.15 -3.21
C LYS A 35 -4.49 -0.12 -3.22
N ARG A 36 -5.45 -0.20 -4.13
CA ARG A 36 -6.23 -1.40 -4.36
C ARG A 36 -5.34 -2.53 -4.89
N ILE A 37 -5.56 -3.74 -4.42
CA ILE A 37 -4.86 -4.93 -4.92
C ILE A 37 -5.61 -5.46 -6.15
N GLU A 38 -4.94 -5.42 -7.31
CA GLU A 38 -5.54 -5.82 -8.57
C GLU A 38 -5.11 -7.24 -9.02
N HIS A 39 -3.82 -7.50 -9.14
CA HIS A 39 -3.31 -8.75 -9.71
C HIS A 39 -2.74 -9.71 -8.67
N GLU A 40 -1.97 -9.19 -7.73
CA GLU A 40 -1.25 -9.99 -6.73
C GLU A 40 -2.08 -10.17 -5.46
N HIS A 41 -3.31 -10.67 -5.63
CA HIS A 41 -4.24 -10.83 -4.52
C HIS A 41 -3.74 -11.89 -3.52
N PRO A 42 -3.73 -11.63 -2.19
CA PRO A 42 -3.22 -12.56 -1.18
C PRO A 42 -3.84 -13.95 -1.22
N TYR A 43 -5.12 -14.06 -1.60
CA TYR A 43 -5.80 -15.35 -1.71
C TYR A 43 -5.24 -16.24 -2.83
N ARG A 44 -4.52 -15.66 -3.79
CA ARG A 44 -3.83 -16.38 -4.87
C ARG A 44 -2.36 -16.67 -4.57
N ALA A 45 -1.84 -16.16 -3.46
CA ALA A 45 -0.45 -16.38 -3.06
C ALA A 45 -0.18 -17.89 -2.81
N LYS A 46 0.96 -18.34 -3.27
CA LYS A 46 1.40 -19.74 -3.14
C LYS A 46 2.74 -19.81 -2.44
N GLU A 47 2.89 -20.79 -1.57
CA GLU A 47 4.16 -21.16 -0.97
C GLU A 47 4.82 -22.24 -1.83
N LEU A 48 5.98 -21.93 -2.40
CA LEU A 48 6.72 -22.85 -3.27
C LEU A 48 7.83 -23.57 -2.50
N ASN A 49 7.83 -24.91 -2.53
CA ASN A 49 8.99 -25.68 -2.13
C ASN A 49 10.07 -25.57 -3.22
N LYS A 50 11.17 -24.89 -2.91
CA LYS A 50 12.24 -24.63 -3.89
C LYS A 50 12.95 -25.90 -4.39
N LYS A 51 12.97 -26.99 -3.61
CA LYS A 51 13.60 -28.27 -3.98
C LYS A 51 12.68 -29.11 -4.88
N THR A 52 11.46 -29.38 -4.43
CA THR A 52 10.51 -30.26 -5.12
C THR A 52 9.70 -29.56 -6.21
N LYS A 53 9.71 -28.20 -6.24
CA LYS A 53 8.87 -27.38 -7.13
C LYS A 53 7.36 -27.54 -6.90
N VAL A 54 6.97 -28.25 -5.86
CA VAL A 54 5.56 -28.36 -5.46
C VAL A 54 5.14 -27.08 -4.74
N PHE A 55 3.95 -26.58 -5.02
CA PHE A 55 3.40 -25.40 -4.34
C PHE A 55 2.05 -25.74 -3.68
N LYS A 56 1.71 -24.95 -2.67
CA LYS A 56 0.44 -24.99 -1.94
C LYS A 56 -0.05 -23.56 -1.67
N SER A 57 -1.34 -23.41 -1.38
CA SER A 57 -1.90 -22.10 -1.00
C SER A 57 -1.23 -21.58 0.27
N PHE A 58 -0.83 -20.30 0.25
CA PHE A 58 -0.23 -19.64 1.41
C PHE A 58 -1.25 -19.49 2.55
N ILE A 59 -2.49 -19.10 2.22
CA ILE A 59 -3.58 -18.97 3.18
C ILE A 59 -4.21 -20.35 3.39
N LYS A 60 -4.06 -20.91 4.59
CA LYS A 60 -4.45 -22.30 4.93
C LYS A 60 -5.88 -22.44 5.45
N TYR A 61 -6.47 -21.36 5.97
CA TYR A 61 -7.72 -21.43 6.75
C TYR A 61 -8.97 -21.06 5.94
N MET A 62 -8.80 -20.70 4.68
CA MET A 62 -9.92 -20.37 3.79
C MET A 62 -9.88 -21.28 2.58
N ASN A 63 -11.05 -21.75 2.16
CA ASN A 63 -11.17 -22.42 0.86
C ASN A 63 -11.07 -21.35 -0.25
N VAL A 64 -9.82 -20.93 -0.50
CA VAL A 64 -9.49 -19.93 -1.53
C VAL A 64 -9.77 -20.43 -2.96
N GLU A 65 -9.95 -21.73 -3.12
CA GLU A 65 -10.28 -22.36 -4.41
C GLU A 65 -11.71 -22.05 -4.87
N LYS A 66 -12.57 -21.54 -3.97
CA LYS A 66 -13.90 -21.02 -4.33
C LYS A 66 -13.83 -19.77 -5.22
N PHE A 67 -12.76 -18.99 -5.16
CA PHE A 67 -12.59 -17.78 -5.94
C PHE A 67 -11.92 -18.07 -7.29
N ILE A 68 -12.70 -18.61 -8.22
CA ILE A 68 -12.22 -18.99 -9.56
C ILE A 68 -11.93 -17.74 -10.39
N SER A 69 -12.83 -16.76 -10.37
CA SER A 69 -12.68 -15.53 -11.12
C SER A 69 -12.09 -14.40 -10.25
N ARG A 70 -11.49 -13.41 -10.90
CA ARG A 70 -10.98 -12.20 -10.22
C ARG A 70 -12.12 -11.37 -9.60
N GLN A 71 -13.29 -11.40 -10.22
CA GLN A 71 -14.46 -10.64 -9.80
C GLN A 71 -15.07 -11.15 -8.49
N GLU A 72 -14.81 -12.42 -8.13
CA GLU A 72 -15.27 -13.04 -6.89
C GLU A 72 -14.35 -12.76 -5.71
N LEU A 73 -13.16 -12.21 -5.96
CA LEU A 73 -12.21 -11.87 -4.90
C LEU A 73 -12.71 -10.65 -4.11
N PRO A 74 -12.58 -10.66 -2.77
CA PRO A 74 -12.92 -9.49 -1.97
C PRO A 74 -12.01 -8.32 -2.32
N GLU A 75 -12.55 -7.12 -2.22
CA GLU A 75 -11.77 -5.91 -2.43
C GLU A 75 -10.79 -5.72 -1.26
N LEU A 76 -9.50 -5.75 -1.57
CA LEU A 76 -8.43 -5.57 -0.61
C LEU A 76 -7.49 -4.45 -1.03
N TYR A 77 -6.81 -3.90 -0.03
CA TYR A 77 -5.85 -2.82 -0.20
C TYR A 77 -4.51 -3.20 0.43
N CYS A 78 -3.44 -2.66 -0.12
CA CYS A 78 -2.12 -2.69 0.51
C CYS A 78 -1.59 -1.27 0.70
N THR A 79 -0.66 -1.08 1.63
CA THR A 79 0.05 0.19 1.77
C THR A 79 0.84 0.49 0.50
N SER A 80 0.68 1.69 -0.06
CA SER A 80 1.42 2.10 -1.26
C SER A 80 2.87 2.48 -0.95
N GLY A 81 3.21 2.70 0.32
CA GLY A 81 4.52 3.18 0.74
C GLY A 81 4.76 4.68 0.49
N ALA A 82 3.83 5.37 -0.16
CA ALA A 82 4.04 6.75 -0.60
C ALA A 82 4.05 7.76 0.56
N ILE A 83 3.05 7.70 1.45
CA ILE A 83 2.96 8.63 2.59
C ILE A 83 2.54 7.89 3.85
N TYR A 84 3.24 8.21 4.94
CA TYR A 84 2.87 7.85 6.31
C TYR A 84 2.73 9.13 7.13
N GLY A 85 1.51 9.44 7.53
CA GLY A 85 1.20 10.49 8.50
C GLY A 85 1.07 9.89 9.89
N ARG A 86 1.73 10.47 10.90
CA ARG A 86 1.70 9.95 12.28
C ARG A 86 1.57 11.10 13.27
N THR A 87 0.81 10.88 14.35
CA THR A 87 0.75 11.82 15.46
C THR A 87 2.05 11.81 16.25
N TYR A 88 2.32 12.88 16.98
CA TYR A 88 3.48 12.95 17.86
C TYR A 88 3.42 11.89 18.95
N ASP A 89 2.25 11.71 19.57
CA ASP A 89 2.04 10.75 20.65
C ASP A 89 2.29 9.31 20.22
N LEU A 90 1.88 8.95 19.00
CA LEU A 90 2.19 7.63 18.45
C LEU A 90 3.70 7.43 18.32
N LEU A 91 4.41 8.43 17.80
CA LEU A 91 5.86 8.35 17.63
C LEU A 91 6.62 8.24 18.96
N GLN A 92 6.18 8.95 20.00
CA GLN A 92 6.78 8.85 21.33
C GLN A 92 6.63 7.45 21.95
N LYS A 93 5.54 6.76 21.65
CA LYS A 93 5.24 5.41 22.15
C LYS A 93 5.83 4.30 21.27
N PHE A 94 6.44 4.66 20.14
CA PHE A 94 6.95 3.69 19.18
C PHE A 94 8.20 2.97 19.69
N LYS A 95 8.16 1.64 19.74
CA LYS A 95 9.23 0.79 20.25
C LYS A 95 9.92 -0.04 19.15
N ASN A 96 9.91 0.39 17.91
CA ASN A 96 10.51 -0.27 16.73
C ASN A 96 10.08 -1.75 16.51
N LYS A 97 8.82 -2.10 16.87
CA LYS A 97 8.35 -3.49 16.77
C LYS A 97 7.32 -3.72 15.66
N ASP A 98 6.85 -2.66 15.01
CA ASP A 98 5.82 -2.72 13.96
C ASP A 98 6.02 -1.56 12.95
N PHE A 99 5.09 -1.42 12.00
CA PHE A 99 5.08 -0.31 11.04
C PHE A 99 4.69 1.05 11.66
N CYS A 100 4.55 1.14 12.98
CA CYS A 100 4.10 2.35 13.67
C CYS A 100 2.76 2.87 13.12
N LEU A 101 1.77 1.99 13.06
CA LEU A 101 0.43 2.33 12.58
C LEU A 101 -0.53 2.73 13.70
N GLY A 102 -0.17 2.50 14.96
CA GLY A 102 -1.00 2.80 16.12
C GLY A 102 -2.20 1.86 16.26
N LYS A 103 -3.20 2.30 17.02
CA LYS A 103 -4.43 1.51 17.27
C LYS A 103 -5.53 1.81 16.25
N ASN A 104 -5.58 3.04 15.75
CA ASN A 104 -6.62 3.54 14.85
C ASN A 104 -6.01 4.06 13.52
N PRO A 105 -5.38 3.20 12.71
CA PRO A 105 -4.84 3.63 11.43
C PRO A 105 -5.97 3.89 10.43
N VAL A 106 -5.85 4.97 9.68
CA VAL A 106 -6.80 5.36 8.63
C VAL A 106 -6.12 5.34 7.27
N GLY A 107 -6.82 4.83 6.26
CA GLY A 107 -6.34 4.79 4.88
C GLY A 107 -6.80 5.99 4.04
N VAL A 108 -5.94 6.44 3.14
CA VAL A 108 -6.28 7.29 2.01
C VAL A 108 -5.97 6.50 0.74
N VAL A 109 -7.02 6.13 0.00
CA VAL A 109 -6.85 5.36 -1.23
C VAL A 109 -6.35 6.28 -2.33
N VAL A 110 -5.29 5.86 -3.02
CA VAL A 110 -4.68 6.55 -4.15
C VAL A 110 -4.77 5.68 -5.41
N ASP A 111 -4.73 6.31 -6.58
CA ASP A 111 -4.70 5.59 -7.85
C ASP A 111 -3.33 4.95 -8.15
N ASP A 112 -3.26 4.11 -9.17
CA ASP A 112 -2.04 3.38 -9.54
C ASP A 112 -0.89 4.29 -9.96
N ILE A 113 -1.20 5.45 -10.55
CA ILE A 113 -0.19 6.42 -10.95
C ILE A 113 0.45 7.03 -9.70
N GLU A 114 -0.39 7.50 -8.78
CA GLU A 114 0.07 8.10 -7.53
C GLU A 114 0.78 7.09 -6.63
N ALA A 115 0.37 5.81 -6.70
CA ALA A 115 0.99 4.70 -5.97
C ALA A 115 2.28 4.17 -6.63
N THR A 116 2.70 4.73 -7.77
CA THR A 116 3.93 4.29 -8.45
C THR A 116 5.13 4.53 -7.54
N ASN A 117 5.88 3.47 -7.26
CA ASN A 117 7.11 3.49 -6.47
C ASN A 117 8.30 3.03 -7.32
N ILE A 118 9.42 3.72 -7.21
CA ILE A 118 10.65 3.45 -7.97
C ILE A 118 11.64 2.73 -7.06
N ASP A 119 11.58 1.39 -7.07
CA ASP A 119 12.49 0.53 -6.30
C ASP A 119 13.53 -0.17 -7.20
N ARG A 120 13.23 -0.33 -8.49
CA ARG A 120 14.05 -1.05 -9.47
C ARG A 120 14.24 -0.21 -10.73
N PRO A 121 15.28 -0.47 -11.53
CA PRO A 121 15.50 0.24 -12.80
C PRO A 121 14.28 0.23 -13.74
N ILE A 122 13.55 -0.88 -13.80
CA ILE A 122 12.34 -0.98 -14.63
C ILE A 122 11.23 -0.04 -14.16
N ASP A 123 11.10 0.18 -12.86
CA ASP A 123 10.11 1.09 -12.29
C ASP A 123 10.41 2.54 -12.70
N PHE A 124 11.70 2.89 -12.82
CA PHE A 124 12.13 4.19 -13.32
C PHE A 124 11.77 4.41 -14.80
N GLU A 125 11.94 3.40 -15.64
CA GLU A 125 11.52 3.48 -17.05
C GLU A 125 10.01 3.63 -17.16
N PHE A 126 9.25 2.91 -16.33
CA PHE A 126 7.79 3.06 -16.25
C PHE A 126 7.39 4.47 -15.79
N ALA A 127 8.06 5.01 -14.78
CA ALA A 127 7.82 6.37 -14.33
C ALA A 127 8.09 7.39 -15.46
N LYS A 128 9.20 7.28 -16.20
CA LYS A 128 9.47 8.13 -17.36
C LYS A 128 8.37 8.06 -18.44
N PHE A 129 7.82 6.87 -18.66
CA PHE A 129 6.70 6.71 -19.58
C PHE A 129 5.46 7.46 -19.08
N LEU A 130 5.14 7.35 -17.80
CA LEU A 130 3.98 8.04 -17.19
C LEU A 130 4.07 9.55 -17.31
N VAL A 131 5.26 10.14 -17.09
CA VAL A 131 5.48 11.61 -17.28
C VAL A 131 5.04 12.08 -18.66
N LYS A 132 5.37 11.31 -19.71
CA LYS A 132 5.01 11.65 -21.10
C LYS A 132 3.50 11.58 -21.35
N LYS A 133 2.77 10.79 -20.56
CA LYS A 133 1.31 10.64 -20.65
C LYS A 133 0.56 11.71 -19.86
N ILE A 134 1.05 12.07 -18.68
CA ILE A 134 0.41 13.05 -17.77
C ILE A 134 0.56 14.47 -18.31
N LYS A 135 1.65 14.78 -19.05
CA LYS A 135 1.91 16.11 -19.65
C LYS A 135 1.12 16.39 -20.93
N LYS A 136 0.35 15.43 -21.46
CA LYS A 136 -0.56 15.61 -22.59
C LYS A 136 -1.98 15.89 -22.07
#